data_9944d9ee7ee6806e385581eaa19c56cd
#
_entry.id   9944d9ee7ee6806e385581eaa19c56cd
#
_cell.length_a   1.000
_cell.length_b   1.000
_cell.length_c   1.000
_cell.angle_alpha   90.00
_cell.angle_beta   90.00
_cell.angle_gamma   90.00
#
_symmetry.space_group_name_H-M   'P 1'
#
loop_
_entity.id
_entity.type
_entity.pdbx_description
1 polymer ?
#
loop_
_entity_poly.entity_id
_entity_poly.type
_entity_poly.pdbx_seq_one_letter_code
_entity_poly.pdbx_strand_id
1 'polypeptide(L)'
;MFLGLMLPNSRPKMYNEHMIKMNSKELRKNKPVGDQEKIIKRNPIYLVLDNVIDTYNIGSMFRLADAIAAEKIYICGDTEYPPNSRIHKAAVGTEEWVPWEHNTSTIRMIEVLKKKGVQIVCVEQSPLSTPYSVLSTKLQFPTAIIVGNETTGISKEVLDLADIIVELPMFGVNISLNVWGSAAVVAYKVVESLINNPYQKKKV
;
A
#
# COMPACT_ATOMS: atom_id res chain seq x y z
N MET A 1 21.56 19.55 -36.21
CA MET A 1 20.19 19.25 -36.65
C MET A 1 19.66 18.16 -35.73
N PHE A 2 19.07 18.54 -34.58
CA PHE A 2 18.53 17.61 -33.61
C PHE A 2 17.08 17.30 -34.01
N LEU A 3 16.83 16.09 -34.46
CA LEU A 3 15.46 15.58 -34.65
C LEU A 3 14.85 15.36 -33.25
N GLY A 4 13.94 16.26 -32.85
CA GLY A 4 13.10 16.05 -31.67
C GLY A 4 12.17 14.89 -31.91
N LEU A 5 12.42 13.75 -31.24
CA LEU A 5 11.43 12.69 -31.12
C LEU A 5 10.26 13.26 -30.29
N MET A 6 9.20 13.65 -30.99
CA MET A 6 7.90 13.87 -30.37
C MET A 6 7.42 12.51 -29.85
N LEU A 7 7.50 12.30 -28.54
CA LEU A 7 6.79 11.20 -27.89
C LEU A 7 5.29 11.39 -28.10
N PRO A 8 4.55 10.36 -28.49
CA PRO A 8 3.11 10.47 -28.66
C PRO A 8 2.45 10.89 -27.35
N ASN A 9 1.68 11.95 -27.38
CA ASN A 9 0.97 12.58 -26.26
C ASN A 9 -0.25 11.75 -25.82
N SER A 10 -0.19 10.42 -25.89
CA SER A 10 -1.22 9.52 -25.39
C SER A 10 -0.77 8.95 -24.04
N ARG A 11 -1.18 9.60 -22.96
CA ARG A 11 -1.19 8.94 -21.65
C ARG A 11 -1.94 7.61 -21.82
N PRO A 12 -1.41 6.49 -21.36
CA PRO A 12 -2.12 5.22 -21.46
C PRO A 12 -3.50 5.39 -20.83
N LYS A 13 -4.54 4.81 -21.46
CA LYS A 13 -5.96 4.83 -21.02
C LYS A 13 -6.21 4.26 -19.59
N MET A 14 -5.16 4.02 -18.83
CA MET A 14 -5.19 3.56 -17.46
C MET A 14 -5.60 4.64 -16.44
N TYR A 15 -5.58 5.92 -16.84
CA TYR A 15 -6.06 6.99 -15.98
C TYR A 15 -7.52 7.25 -16.32
N ASN A 16 -8.41 6.82 -15.42
CA ASN A 16 -9.86 7.05 -15.53
C ASN A 16 -10.10 8.57 -15.61
N GLU A 17 -10.59 9.06 -16.74
CA GLU A 17 -10.84 10.50 -17.00
C GLU A 17 -11.90 11.10 -16.06
N HIS A 18 -12.65 10.26 -15.33
CA HIS A 18 -13.73 10.67 -14.41
C HIS A 18 -13.31 10.64 -12.93
N MET A 19 -12.01 10.49 -12.60
CA MET A 19 -11.58 10.48 -11.19
C MET A 19 -11.56 11.90 -10.62
N ILE A 20 -12.15 12.07 -9.44
CA ILE A 20 -11.98 13.26 -8.61
C ILE A 20 -10.46 13.40 -8.33
N LYS A 21 -9.89 14.53 -8.74
CA LYS A 21 -8.49 14.88 -8.46
C LYS A 21 -8.45 16.18 -7.69
N MET A 22 -7.80 16.15 -6.55
CA MET A 22 -7.63 17.29 -5.66
C MET A 22 -6.15 17.51 -5.36
N ASN A 23 -5.75 18.77 -5.27
CA ASN A 23 -4.44 19.10 -4.75
C ASN A 23 -4.41 19.04 -3.21
N SER A 24 -3.22 19.11 -2.61
CA SER A 24 -3.04 18.99 -1.17
C SER A 24 -3.80 20.01 -0.32
N LYS A 25 -4.11 21.21 -0.86
CA LYS A 25 -4.88 22.23 -0.15
C LYS A 25 -6.38 21.89 -0.17
N GLU A 26 -6.85 21.35 -1.27
CA GLU A 26 -8.23 20.89 -1.45
C GLU A 26 -8.50 19.65 -0.60
N LEU A 27 -7.62 18.65 -0.60
CA LEU A 27 -7.75 17.44 0.21
C LEU A 27 -7.88 17.73 1.72
N ARG A 28 -7.10 18.70 2.23
CA ARG A 28 -7.20 19.09 3.66
C ARG A 28 -8.50 19.76 4.04
N LYS A 29 -9.23 20.34 3.08
CA LYS A 29 -10.45 21.08 3.32
C LYS A 29 -11.72 20.29 3.00
N ASN A 30 -11.60 19.34 2.08
CA ASN A 30 -12.74 18.60 1.56
C ASN A 30 -12.69 17.16 2.08
N LYS A 31 -13.73 16.80 2.83
CA LYS A 31 -14.01 15.42 3.18
C LYS A 31 -14.99 14.83 2.18
N PRO A 32 -15.01 13.52 1.98
CA PRO A 32 -16.02 12.90 1.14
C PRO A 32 -17.42 13.19 1.70
N VAL A 33 -18.35 13.55 0.82
CA VAL A 33 -19.74 13.81 1.19
C VAL A 33 -20.62 12.71 0.60
N GLY A 34 -21.41 12.05 1.43
CA GLY A 34 -22.25 10.95 1.03
C GLY A 34 -21.41 9.76 0.50
N ASP A 35 -21.72 9.30 -0.69
CA ASP A 35 -21.08 8.13 -1.30
C ASP A 35 -19.87 8.45 -2.20
N GLN A 36 -19.26 9.62 -2.08
CA GLN A 36 -18.13 10.02 -2.94
C GLN A 36 -16.92 9.10 -2.82
N GLU A 37 -16.65 8.51 -1.67
CA GLU A 37 -15.58 7.51 -1.50
C GLU A 37 -15.83 6.23 -2.32
N LYS A 38 -17.10 5.88 -2.59
CA LYS A 38 -17.50 4.71 -3.37
C LYS A 38 -17.31 4.90 -4.88
N ILE A 39 -17.13 6.16 -5.35
CA ILE A 39 -16.86 6.46 -6.76
C ILE A 39 -15.44 6.02 -7.14
N ILE A 40 -14.53 5.93 -6.16
CA ILE A 40 -13.16 5.50 -6.41
C ILE A 40 -13.14 3.99 -6.60
N LYS A 41 -12.88 3.54 -7.84
CA LYS A 41 -12.66 2.12 -8.13
C LYS A 41 -11.34 1.69 -7.47
N ARG A 42 -11.44 0.85 -6.44
CA ARG A 42 -10.27 0.39 -5.69
C ARG A 42 -9.66 -0.85 -6.29
N ASN A 43 -8.34 -0.94 -6.15
CA ASN A 43 -7.56 -2.12 -6.50
C ASN A 43 -7.64 -3.16 -5.37
N PRO A 44 -7.62 -4.46 -5.67
CA PRO A 44 -7.68 -5.53 -4.67
C PRO A 44 -6.35 -5.65 -3.90
N ILE A 45 -5.92 -4.56 -3.28
CA ILE A 45 -4.66 -4.42 -2.54
C ILE A 45 -4.99 -3.85 -1.16
N TYR A 46 -4.55 -4.53 -0.11
CA TYR A 46 -4.67 -4.09 1.26
C TYR A 46 -3.29 -3.68 1.80
N LEU A 47 -3.24 -2.68 2.66
CA LEU A 47 -2.05 -2.38 3.46
C LEU A 47 -2.34 -2.76 4.92
N VAL A 48 -1.42 -3.46 5.56
CA VAL A 48 -1.51 -3.85 6.97
C VAL A 48 -0.27 -3.33 7.69
N LEU A 49 -0.49 -2.50 8.69
CA LEU A 49 0.56 -1.89 9.51
C LEU A 49 0.66 -2.66 10.81
N ASP A 50 1.71 -3.48 10.97
CA ASP A 50 1.95 -4.28 12.16
C ASP A 50 2.76 -3.48 13.19
N ASN A 51 2.07 -2.88 14.16
CA ASN A 51 2.68 -2.04 15.21
C ASN A 51 3.57 -0.90 14.68
N VAL A 52 3.20 -0.28 13.57
CA VAL A 52 3.87 0.94 13.08
C VAL A 52 3.55 2.08 14.03
N ILE A 53 4.57 2.68 14.65
CA ILE A 53 4.38 3.67 15.73
C ILE A 53 4.59 5.12 15.28
N ASP A 54 5.40 5.37 14.26
CA ASP A 54 5.63 6.74 13.78
C ASP A 54 4.40 7.25 13.02
N THR A 55 3.77 8.25 13.57
CA THR A 55 2.58 8.91 13.01
C THR A 55 2.81 9.49 11.62
N TYR A 56 4.04 9.90 11.27
CA TYR A 56 4.38 10.35 9.92
C TYR A 56 4.43 9.19 8.93
N ASN A 57 4.92 8.02 9.36
CA ASN A 57 4.88 6.81 8.54
C ASN A 57 3.44 6.38 8.30
N ILE A 58 2.61 6.35 9.35
CA ILE A 58 1.17 6.03 9.23
C ILE A 58 0.48 7.00 8.25
N GLY A 59 0.70 8.31 8.40
CA GLY A 59 0.14 9.30 7.47
C GLY A 59 0.64 9.14 6.03
N SER A 60 1.92 8.78 5.84
CA SER A 60 2.48 8.50 4.51
C SER A 60 1.89 7.24 3.88
N MET A 61 1.51 6.24 4.69
CA MET A 61 0.79 5.05 4.22
C MET A 61 -0.61 5.40 3.69
N PHE A 62 -1.31 6.35 4.29
CA PHE A 62 -2.58 6.84 3.73
C PHE A 62 -2.39 7.47 2.35
N ARG A 63 -1.32 8.25 2.15
CA ARG A 63 -1.00 8.81 0.82
C ARG A 63 -0.63 7.73 -0.19
N LEU A 64 0.11 6.71 0.24
CA LEU A 64 0.43 5.56 -0.60
C LEU A 64 -0.84 4.80 -0.99
N ALA A 65 -1.71 4.50 -0.03
CA ALA A 65 -2.97 3.80 -0.26
C ALA A 65 -3.89 4.56 -1.22
N ASP A 66 -3.97 5.89 -1.08
CA ASP A 66 -4.68 6.75 -2.04
C ASP A 66 -4.06 6.67 -3.44
N ALA A 67 -2.73 6.80 -3.53
CA ALA A 67 -2.01 6.80 -4.81
C ALA A 67 -2.20 5.50 -5.61
N ILE A 68 -2.27 4.35 -4.94
CA ILE A 68 -2.49 3.03 -5.56
C ILE A 68 -3.97 2.61 -5.57
N ALA A 69 -4.89 3.47 -5.12
CA ALA A 69 -6.30 3.16 -4.91
C ALA A 69 -6.50 1.84 -4.14
N ALA A 70 -5.79 1.67 -3.02
CA ALA A 70 -5.88 0.47 -2.20
C ALA A 70 -7.31 0.25 -1.68
N GLU A 71 -7.69 -1.00 -1.51
CA GLU A 71 -9.02 -1.38 -0.98
C GLU A 71 -9.20 -0.86 0.44
N LYS A 72 -8.21 -1.07 1.32
CA LYS A 72 -8.27 -0.65 2.73
C LYS A 72 -6.87 -0.65 3.37
N ILE A 73 -6.71 0.17 4.42
CA ILE A 73 -5.60 0.09 5.37
C ILE A 73 -6.12 -0.55 6.66
N TYR A 74 -5.38 -1.52 7.19
CA TYR A 74 -5.53 -2.03 8.54
C TYR A 74 -4.36 -1.53 9.40
N ILE A 75 -4.68 -0.79 10.45
CA ILE A 75 -3.71 -0.29 11.43
C ILE A 75 -3.81 -1.23 12.63
N CYS A 76 -2.77 -2.02 12.88
CA CYS A 76 -2.83 -3.10 13.86
C CYS A 76 -1.86 -2.86 15.02
N GLY A 77 -2.29 -3.31 16.21
CA GLY A 77 -1.49 -3.23 17.42
C GLY A 77 -1.77 -2.02 18.29
N ASP A 78 -0.85 -1.75 19.24
CA ASP A 78 -0.91 -0.60 20.15
C ASP A 78 -0.19 0.59 19.50
N THR A 79 -0.92 1.31 18.66
CA THR A 79 -0.41 2.41 17.85
C THR A 79 -1.45 3.52 17.68
N GLU A 80 -0.99 4.69 17.25
CA GLU A 80 -1.84 5.82 16.93
C GLU A 80 -2.60 5.59 15.61
N TYR A 81 -3.81 6.15 15.54
CA TYR A 81 -4.66 6.11 14.34
C TYR A 81 -5.51 7.40 14.23
N PRO A 82 -6.14 7.69 13.09
CA PRO A 82 -7.00 8.85 12.97
C PRO A 82 -8.23 8.79 13.93
N PRO A 83 -8.68 9.94 14.48
CA PRO A 83 -8.16 11.27 14.20
C PRO A 83 -6.91 11.59 15.03
N ASN A 84 -5.83 11.96 14.36
CA ASN A 84 -4.58 12.36 14.98
C ASN A 84 -3.95 13.49 14.16
N SER A 85 -3.57 14.58 14.78
CA SER A 85 -3.09 15.80 14.08
C SER A 85 -1.76 15.58 13.32
N ARG A 86 -0.86 14.71 13.82
CA ARG A 86 0.41 14.38 13.17
C ARG A 86 0.16 13.48 11.95
N ILE A 87 -0.72 12.50 12.09
CA ILE A 87 -1.16 11.65 10.97
C ILE A 87 -1.81 12.52 9.89
N HIS A 88 -2.76 13.40 10.27
CA HIS A 88 -3.41 14.33 9.34
C HIS A 88 -2.40 15.20 8.57
N LYS A 89 -1.40 15.74 9.28
CA LYS A 89 -0.35 16.56 8.65
C LYS A 89 0.42 15.78 7.59
N ALA A 90 0.77 14.53 7.85
CA ALA A 90 1.52 13.67 6.95
C ALA A 90 0.63 13.10 5.83
N ALA A 91 -0.59 12.67 6.14
CA ALA A 91 -1.57 12.13 5.20
C ALA A 91 -2.12 13.19 4.23
N VAL A 92 -2.09 14.48 4.60
CA VAL A 92 -2.56 15.59 3.75
C VAL A 92 -4.07 15.52 3.45
N GLY A 93 -4.84 14.84 4.29
CA GLY A 93 -6.29 14.67 4.15
C GLY A 93 -6.70 13.36 3.46
N THR A 94 -5.76 12.54 2.97
CA THR A 94 -6.11 11.26 2.33
C THR A 94 -6.70 10.24 3.30
N GLU A 95 -6.48 10.39 4.60
CA GLU A 95 -7.08 9.54 5.64
C GLU A 95 -8.60 9.66 5.75
N GLU A 96 -9.17 10.70 5.17
CA GLU A 96 -10.62 10.88 5.07
C GLU A 96 -11.22 10.16 3.84
N TRP A 97 -10.38 9.82 2.86
CA TRP A 97 -10.79 9.24 1.57
C TRP A 97 -10.47 7.75 1.45
N VAL A 98 -9.42 7.31 2.13
CA VAL A 98 -8.98 5.90 2.10
C VAL A 98 -9.73 5.14 3.19
N PRO A 99 -10.42 4.03 2.89
CA PRO A 99 -11.00 3.18 3.93
C PRO A 99 -9.90 2.63 4.84
N TRP A 100 -10.13 2.69 6.13
CA TRP A 100 -9.21 2.14 7.10
C TRP A 100 -9.95 1.56 8.31
N GLU A 101 -9.24 0.77 9.09
CA GLU A 101 -9.76 0.14 10.31
C GLU A 101 -8.62 -0.10 11.29
N HIS A 102 -8.85 0.17 12.59
CA HIS A 102 -7.92 -0.22 13.64
C HIS A 102 -8.28 -1.60 14.18
N ASN A 103 -7.25 -2.42 14.41
CA ASN A 103 -7.39 -3.74 15.01
C ASN A 103 -6.28 -3.97 16.04
N THR A 104 -6.60 -4.53 17.21
CA THR A 104 -5.61 -4.77 18.27
C THR A 104 -4.65 -5.93 17.96
N SER A 105 -4.93 -6.76 16.95
CA SER A 105 -4.15 -7.96 16.64
C SER A 105 -3.96 -8.14 15.14
N THR A 106 -2.71 -8.01 14.69
CA THR A 106 -2.30 -8.27 13.30
C THR A 106 -2.55 -9.73 12.92
N ILE A 107 -2.29 -10.67 13.80
CA ILE A 107 -2.49 -12.11 13.58
C ILE A 107 -3.96 -12.37 13.22
N ARG A 108 -4.90 -11.91 14.07
CA ARG A 108 -6.34 -12.09 13.81
C ARG A 108 -6.77 -11.42 12.51
N MET A 109 -6.23 -10.25 12.19
CA MET A 109 -6.54 -9.57 10.94
C MET A 109 -6.06 -10.37 9.74
N ILE A 110 -4.83 -10.91 9.78
CA ILE A 110 -4.30 -11.77 8.72
C ILE A 110 -5.16 -13.03 8.54
N GLU A 111 -5.57 -13.68 9.62
CA GLU A 111 -6.46 -14.84 9.54
C GLU A 111 -7.79 -14.50 8.84
N VAL A 112 -8.37 -13.33 9.13
CA VAL A 112 -9.59 -12.85 8.46
C VAL A 112 -9.34 -12.63 6.97
N LEU A 113 -8.20 -12.03 6.59
CA LEU A 113 -7.83 -11.80 5.20
C LEU A 113 -7.59 -13.13 4.45
N LYS A 114 -6.89 -14.08 5.07
CA LYS A 114 -6.65 -15.41 4.48
C LYS A 114 -7.97 -16.18 4.25
N LYS A 115 -8.92 -16.10 5.17
CA LYS A 115 -10.28 -16.68 4.97
C LYS A 115 -11.02 -16.07 3.78
N LYS A 116 -10.69 -14.84 3.39
CA LYS A 116 -11.22 -14.17 2.19
C LYS A 116 -10.41 -14.46 0.92
N GLY A 117 -9.41 -15.34 0.99
CA GLY A 117 -8.53 -15.66 -0.15
C GLY A 117 -7.51 -14.59 -0.48
N VAL A 118 -7.19 -13.71 0.47
CA VAL A 118 -6.17 -12.66 0.29
C VAL A 118 -4.78 -13.25 0.51
N GLN A 119 -3.88 -13.08 -0.46
CA GLN A 119 -2.48 -13.46 -0.33
C GLN A 119 -1.75 -12.50 0.62
N ILE A 120 -0.93 -13.02 1.51
CA ILE A 120 -0.18 -12.25 2.51
C ILE A 120 1.27 -12.08 2.07
N VAL A 121 1.67 -10.83 1.85
CA VAL A 121 3.03 -10.43 1.42
C VAL A 121 3.64 -9.57 2.53
N CYS A 122 4.59 -10.12 3.27
CA CYS A 122 5.35 -9.40 4.30
C CYS A 122 6.59 -8.74 3.68
N VAL A 123 6.81 -7.46 3.98
CA VAL A 123 7.99 -6.71 3.53
C VAL A 123 9.01 -6.70 4.67
N GLU A 124 9.94 -7.65 4.64
CA GLU A 124 10.91 -7.85 5.72
C GLU A 124 12.15 -8.58 5.22
N GLN A 125 13.28 -8.37 5.91
CA GLN A 125 14.50 -9.16 5.70
C GLN A 125 14.40 -10.47 6.48
N SER A 126 14.59 -11.59 5.80
CA SER A 126 14.50 -12.93 6.41
C SER A 126 15.33 -13.91 5.61
N PRO A 127 15.90 -14.95 6.26
CA PRO A 127 16.55 -16.05 5.55
C PRO A 127 15.62 -16.77 4.57
N LEU A 128 14.30 -16.62 4.73
CA LEU A 128 13.28 -17.21 3.86
C LEU A 128 12.71 -16.20 2.84
N SER A 129 13.28 -15.01 2.76
CA SER A 129 12.76 -13.96 1.89
C SER A 129 12.93 -14.28 0.41
N THR A 130 12.00 -13.76 -0.37
CA THR A 130 12.04 -13.77 -1.82
C THR A 130 12.65 -12.43 -2.28
N PRO A 131 13.65 -12.44 -3.17
CA PRO A 131 14.16 -11.21 -3.74
C PRO A 131 13.07 -10.41 -4.44
N TYR A 132 13.06 -9.08 -4.25
CA TYR A 132 12.13 -8.16 -4.90
C TYR A 132 12.02 -8.36 -6.42
N SER A 133 13.13 -8.70 -7.09
CA SER A 133 13.19 -8.87 -8.54
C SER A 133 12.22 -9.94 -9.08
N VAL A 134 11.94 -10.97 -8.29
CA VAL A 134 11.05 -12.08 -8.70
C VAL A 134 9.66 -12.02 -8.07
N LEU A 135 9.36 -11.00 -7.27
CA LEU A 135 8.08 -10.86 -6.57
C LEU A 135 6.88 -10.98 -7.52
N SER A 136 6.93 -10.29 -8.66
CA SER A 136 5.82 -10.27 -9.63
C SER A 136 5.40 -11.63 -10.16
N THR A 137 6.29 -12.61 -10.14
CA THR A 137 6.01 -13.98 -10.62
C THR A 137 5.19 -14.81 -9.61
N LYS A 138 5.10 -14.36 -8.38
CA LYS A 138 4.45 -15.07 -7.26
C LYS A 138 3.15 -14.41 -6.78
N LEU A 139 2.83 -13.22 -7.29
CA LEU A 139 1.67 -12.44 -6.84
C LEU A 139 0.35 -13.04 -7.30
N GLN A 140 -0.59 -13.10 -6.35
CA GLN A 140 -1.98 -13.43 -6.54
C GLN A 140 -2.86 -12.31 -5.97
N PHE A 141 -4.06 -12.16 -6.50
CA PHE A 141 -4.99 -11.11 -6.06
C PHE A 141 -6.31 -11.71 -5.57
N PRO A 142 -6.91 -11.13 -4.54
CA PRO A 142 -6.47 -9.95 -3.78
C PRO A 142 -5.20 -10.22 -2.97
N THR A 143 -4.39 -9.16 -2.67
CA THR A 143 -3.16 -9.27 -1.89
C THR A 143 -3.10 -8.23 -0.77
N ALA A 144 -2.50 -8.57 0.36
CA ALA A 144 -2.21 -7.68 1.47
C ALA A 144 -0.69 -7.52 1.62
N ILE A 145 -0.24 -6.27 1.68
CA ILE A 145 1.15 -5.89 1.93
C ILE A 145 1.27 -5.57 3.42
N ILE A 146 2.07 -6.33 4.14
CA ILE A 146 2.31 -6.18 5.57
C ILE A 146 3.65 -5.48 5.77
N VAL A 147 3.67 -4.45 6.58
CA VAL A 147 4.89 -3.79 7.05
C VAL A 147 4.90 -3.72 8.56
N GLY A 148 6.07 -3.79 9.15
CA GLY A 148 6.24 -3.88 10.60
C GLY A 148 6.68 -2.59 11.26
N ASN A 149 6.92 -2.70 12.56
CA ASN A 149 7.45 -1.67 13.43
C ASN A 149 8.83 -1.20 12.95
N GLU A 150 9.10 0.09 13.10
CA GLU A 150 10.34 0.73 12.61
C GLU A 150 11.62 0.21 13.30
N THR A 151 11.49 -0.34 14.48
CA THR A 151 12.63 -0.83 15.27
C THR A 151 12.72 -2.35 15.29
N THR A 152 11.58 -3.03 15.48
CA THR A 152 11.54 -4.50 15.69
C THR A 152 11.14 -5.26 14.44
N GLY A 153 10.72 -4.56 13.37
CA GLY A 153 10.23 -5.19 12.15
C GLY A 153 8.88 -5.89 12.34
N ILE A 154 8.62 -6.86 11.49
CA ILE A 154 7.44 -7.73 11.56
C ILE A 154 7.70 -8.84 12.56
N SER A 155 6.74 -9.10 13.47
CA SER A 155 6.88 -10.18 14.46
C SER A 155 6.99 -11.56 13.79
N LYS A 156 7.68 -12.48 14.47
CA LYS A 156 7.86 -13.86 13.95
C LYS A 156 6.53 -14.54 13.70
N GLU A 157 5.58 -14.37 14.60
CA GLU A 157 4.24 -14.95 14.52
C GLU A 157 3.46 -14.44 13.30
N VAL A 158 3.67 -13.20 12.90
CA VAL A 158 3.10 -12.61 11.67
C VAL A 158 3.84 -13.13 10.43
N LEU A 159 5.18 -13.23 10.47
CA LEU A 159 5.97 -13.80 9.38
C LEU A 159 5.63 -15.27 9.10
N ASP A 160 5.33 -16.04 10.14
CA ASP A 160 4.94 -17.45 10.01
C ASP A 160 3.57 -17.62 9.28
N LEU A 161 2.77 -16.55 9.18
CA LEU A 161 1.52 -16.52 8.44
C LEU A 161 1.67 -16.02 6.99
N ALA A 162 2.85 -15.54 6.61
CA ALA A 162 3.09 -14.99 5.29
C ALA A 162 3.05 -16.06 4.19
N ASP A 163 2.45 -15.72 3.05
CA ASP A 163 2.56 -16.53 1.84
C ASP A 163 3.82 -16.17 1.05
N ILE A 164 4.27 -14.91 1.18
CA ILE A 164 5.53 -14.40 0.63
C ILE A 164 6.16 -13.47 1.66
N ILE A 165 7.45 -13.62 1.91
CA ILE A 165 8.28 -12.61 2.55
C ILE A 165 9.15 -12.03 1.44
N VAL A 166 9.12 -10.71 1.25
CA VAL A 166 9.91 -10.03 0.22
C VAL A 166 10.90 -9.06 0.84
N GLU A 167 12.13 -9.10 0.37
CA GLU A 167 13.18 -8.17 0.77
C GLU A 167 13.60 -7.26 -0.37
N LEU A 168 13.94 -6.02 -0.01
CA LEU A 168 14.55 -5.04 -0.90
C LEU A 168 16.08 -5.10 -0.76
N PRO A 169 16.83 -5.15 -1.87
CA PRO A 169 18.28 -5.17 -1.79
C PRO A 169 18.82 -3.82 -1.27
N MET A 170 19.70 -3.89 -0.29
CA MET A 170 20.36 -2.72 0.28
C MET A 170 21.83 -2.69 -0.20
N PHE A 171 22.24 -1.60 -0.85
CA PHE A 171 23.61 -1.45 -1.41
C PHE A 171 24.45 -0.41 -0.66
N GLY A 172 23.86 0.27 0.32
CA GLY A 172 24.53 1.29 1.13
C GLY A 172 25.03 0.75 2.46
N VAL A 173 25.34 1.66 3.37
CA VAL A 173 25.79 1.35 4.75
C VAL A 173 24.59 0.96 5.65
N ASN A 174 23.43 1.56 5.41
CA ASN A 174 22.24 1.25 6.21
C ASN A 174 21.69 -0.14 5.85
N ILE A 175 21.25 -0.88 6.84
CA ILE A 175 20.70 -2.23 6.69
C ILE A 175 19.21 -2.24 6.29
N SER A 176 18.49 -1.15 6.47
CA SER A 176 17.05 -1.06 6.21
C SER A 176 16.65 0.25 5.54
N LEU A 177 15.53 0.23 4.86
CA LEU A 177 14.85 1.40 4.33
C LEU A 177 13.71 1.79 5.27
N ASN A 178 13.31 3.07 5.24
CA ASN A 178 12.13 3.53 5.98
C ASN A 178 10.89 2.69 5.59
N VAL A 179 10.05 2.38 6.59
CA VAL A 179 8.89 1.47 6.45
C VAL A 179 7.92 1.88 5.35
N TRP A 180 7.55 3.17 5.25
CA TRP A 180 6.67 3.61 4.16
C TRP A 180 7.36 3.59 2.79
N GLY A 181 8.67 3.83 2.76
CA GLY A 181 9.47 3.73 1.54
C GLY A 181 9.51 2.31 1.00
N SER A 182 9.76 1.32 1.87
CA SER A 182 9.72 -0.10 1.56
C SER A 182 8.33 -0.52 1.04
N ALA A 183 7.28 -0.10 1.76
CA ALA A 183 5.91 -0.33 1.35
C ALA A 183 5.62 0.25 -0.03
N ALA A 184 6.08 1.47 -0.34
CA ALA A 184 5.82 2.12 -1.62
C ALA A 184 6.48 1.37 -2.79
N VAL A 185 7.73 0.94 -2.62
CA VAL A 185 8.45 0.17 -3.65
C VAL A 185 7.73 -1.15 -3.96
N VAL A 186 7.34 -1.89 -2.91
CA VAL A 186 6.62 -3.17 -3.07
C VAL A 186 5.21 -2.93 -3.63
N ALA A 187 4.48 -1.93 -3.13
CA ALA A 187 3.13 -1.62 -3.58
C ALA A 187 3.07 -1.28 -5.07
N TYR A 188 4.01 -0.49 -5.59
CA TYR A 188 4.06 -0.20 -7.02
C TYR A 188 4.45 -1.42 -7.87
N LYS A 189 5.26 -2.35 -7.33
CA LYS A 189 5.51 -3.64 -8.00
C LYS A 189 4.25 -4.51 -8.05
N VAL A 190 3.46 -4.49 -7.01
CA VAL A 190 2.15 -5.16 -6.94
C VAL A 190 1.17 -4.54 -7.95
N VAL A 191 1.10 -3.20 -8.01
CA VAL A 191 0.27 -2.48 -9.00
C VAL A 191 0.71 -2.80 -10.43
N GLU A 192 2.01 -2.79 -10.73
CA GLU A 192 2.54 -3.16 -12.04
C GLU A 192 2.09 -4.58 -12.43
N SER A 193 2.17 -5.52 -11.51
CA SER A 193 1.72 -6.90 -11.74
C SER A 193 0.22 -7.02 -11.95
N LEU A 194 -0.57 -6.23 -11.22
CA LEU A 194 -2.03 -6.16 -11.39
C LEU A 194 -2.41 -5.65 -12.79
N ILE A 195 -1.75 -4.58 -13.25
CA ILE A 195 -1.99 -3.96 -14.56
C ILE A 195 -1.61 -4.91 -15.69
N ASN A 196 -0.52 -5.64 -15.52
CA ASN A 196 0.00 -6.57 -16.51
C ASN A 196 -0.70 -7.95 -16.49
N ASN A 197 -1.59 -8.20 -15.52
CA ASN A 197 -2.30 -9.47 -15.40
C ASN A 197 -3.33 -9.64 -16.54
N PRO A 198 -3.17 -10.66 -17.42
CA PRO A 198 -4.06 -10.85 -18.57
C PRO A 198 -5.51 -11.18 -18.18
N TYR A 199 -5.76 -11.67 -16.98
CA TYR A 199 -7.11 -11.95 -16.47
C TYR A 199 -7.88 -10.69 -16.07
N GLN A 200 -7.20 -9.60 -15.75
CA GLN A 200 -7.81 -8.31 -15.46
C GLN A 200 -8.19 -7.53 -16.74
N LYS A 201 -7.47 -7.75 -17.84
CA LYS A 201 -7.75 -7.08 -19.14
C LYS A 201 -9.09 -7.47 -19.76
N LYS A 202 -9.74 -8.53 -19.29
CA LYS A 202 -11.06 -9.00 -19.78
C LYS A 202 -12.27 -8.42 -19.04
N LYS A 203 -12.05 -7.59 -18.00
CA LYS A 203 -13.13 -6.99 -17.17
C LYS A 203 -13.24 -5.47 -17.31
N VAL A 204 -12.59 -4.89 -18.34
CA VAL A 204 -12.68 -3.47 -18.70
C VAL A 204 -13.46 -3.32 -20.00
#